data_cb6138950edbf425997388daf5e8dafd
#
_entry.id   cb6138950edbf425997388daf5e8dafd
#
_cell.length_a   1.000
_cell.length_b   1.000
_cell.length_c   1.000
_cell.angle_alpha   90.00
_cell.angle_beta   90.00
_cell.angle_gamma   90.00
#
_symmetry.space_group_name_H-M   'P 1'
#
loop_
_entity.id
_entity.type
_entity.pdbx_description
1 polymer ?
#
loop_
_entity_poly.entity_id
_entity_poly.type
_entity_poly.pdbx_seq_one_letter_code
_entity_poly.pdbx_strand_id
1 'polypeptide(L)'
;MEAEVRKPPSLSNSFSCLPSAIRRFLRWATALDMRMDQRQTLTARTIVNEWTQAELFRCIRDYGEDKFAQNIAKHIVAAREKKPIETTGELNEIIRAAIPAKMREKGGHPSKRTFQAIRIACNRELEVLENSLDSFIGLLAPGGRLCVITFHSLEDRIVKNAFRRNENPCTCPTEFPVCVCGKKSQGTVITRKPILPTQEEMEHNSRSKSAKLRIFEKSK
;
A
#
# COMPACT_ATOMS: atom_id res chain seq x y z
N MET A 1 30.06 -11.46 -36.29
CA MET A 1 30.22 -10.46 -35.18
C MET A 1 29.00 -10.60 -34.29
N GLU A 2 29.11 -11.47 -33.28
CA GLU A 2 28.07 -11.68 -32.31
C GLU A 2 28.13 -10.54 -31.27
N ALA A 3 27.02 -9.85 -31.08
CA ALA A 3 26.91 -8.79 -30.10
C ALA A 3 26.84 -9.45 -28.70
N GLU A 4 27.85 -9.25 -27.91
CA GLU A 4 27.98 -9.69 -26.55
C GLU A 4 26.92 -9.01 -25.68
N VAL A 5 25.88 -9.76 -25.30
CA VAL A 5 24.83 -9.31 -24.38
C VAL A 5 25.46 -9.21 -22.98
N ARG A 6 25.84 -8.00 -22.58
CA ARG A 6 26.36 -7.74 -21.22
C ARG A 6 25.28 -8.11 -20.20
N LYS A 7 25.54 -9.14 -19.39
CA LYS A 7 24.76 -9.46 -18.20
C LYS A 7 24.69 -8.23 -17.28
N PRO A 8 23.50 -7.82 -16.82
CA PRO A 8 23.39 -6.75 -15.84
C PRO A 8 24.09 -7.15 -14.53
N PRO A 9 24.63 -6.18 -13.75
CA PRO A 9 25.29 -6.46 -12.49
C PRO A 9 24.32 -7.16 -11.52
N SER A 10 24.84 -8.16 -10.81
CA SER A 10 24.10 -8.92 -9.80
C SER A 10 23.54 -8.00 -8.71
N LEU A 11 22.25 -7.71 -8.77
CA LEU A 11 21.51 -7.02 -7.70
C LEU A 11 21.38 -7.97 -6.52
N SER A 12 22.37 -7.95 -5.63
CA SER A 12 22.38 -8.65 -4.37
C SER A 12 21.25 -8.18 -3.44
N ASN A 13 20.47 -9.12 -2.93
CA ASN A 13 19.74 -9.16 -1.65
C ASN A 13 18.84 -7.99 -1.15
N SER A 14 18.72 -6.85 -1.82
CA SER A 14 17.86 -5.74 -1.38
C SER A 14 16.34 -5.98 -1.54
N PHE A 15 15.95 -7.05 -2.21
CA PHE A 15 14.53 -7.35 -2.53
C PHE A 15 13.89 -8.39 -1.60
N SER A 16 14.62 -8.98 -0.68
CA SER A 16 14.13 -10.08 0.17
C SER A 16 12.96 -9.67 1.10
N CYS A 17 12.92 -8.40 1.52
CA CYS A 17 11.90 -7.88 2.44
C CYS A 17 10.60 -7.40 1.76
N LEU A 18 10.48 -7.52 0.44
CA LEU A 18 9.30 -7.06 -0.29
C LEU A 18 8.26 -8.18 -0.44
N PRO A 19 6.95 -7.89 -0.35
CA PRO A 19 5.89 -8.82 -0.75
C PRO A 19 6.17 -9.41 -2.13
N SER A 20 5.86 -10.68 -2.34
CA SER A 20 6.15 -11.40 -3.59
C SER A 20 5.57 -10.70 -4.83
N ALA A 21 4.41 -10.06 -4.68
CA ALA A 21 3.79 -9.25 -5.70
C ALA A 21 4.70 -8.07 -6.13
N ILE A 22 5.17 -7.26 -5.17
CA ILE A 22 6.04 -6.11 -5.48
C ILE A 22 7.37 -6.56 -6.08
N ARG A 23 7.94 -7.70 -5.61
CA ARG A 23 9.18 -8.24 -6.20
C ARG A 23 9.04 -8.63 -7.66
N ARG A 24 7.87 -9.13 -8.07
CA ARG A 24 7.60 -9.45 -9.47
C ARG A 24 7.64 -8.20 -10.34
N PHE A 25 7.09 -7.08 -9.87
CA PHE A 25 7.04 -5.82 -10.61
C PHE A 25 8.38 -5.06 -10.65
N LEU A 26 9.30 -5.35 -9.73
CA LEU A 26 10.65 -4.76 -9.75
C LEU A 26 11.64 -5.54 -10.64
N ARG A 27 11.24 -6.65 -11.26
CA ARG A 27 12.06 -7.32 -12.29
C ARG A 27 12.05 -6.49 -13.57
N TRP A 28 13.23 -6.26 -14.12
CA TRP A 28 13.45 -5.59 -15.40
C TRP A 28 12.62 -6.27 -16.50
N ALA A 29 11.96 -5.45 -17.34
CA ALA A 29 11.25 -5.86 -18.53
C ALA A 29 9.92 -6.63 -18.36
N THR A 30 9.21 -6.52 -17.24
CA THR A 30 7.80 -6.95 -17.19
C THR A 30 6.86 -5.82 -17.63
N ALA A 31 5.76 -6.19 -18.30
CA ALA A 31 4.71 -5.25 -18.67
C ALA A 31 4.16 -4.52 -17.42
N LEU A 32 3.79 -3.27 -17.60
CA LEU A 32 3.30 -2.41 -16.52
C LEU A 32 1.79 -2.61 -16.30
N ASP A 33 1.40 -3.78 -15.79
CA ASP A 33 -0.01 -4.15 -15.58
C ASP A 33 -0.45 -3.93 -14.11
N MET A 34 0.10 -4.68 -13.16
CA MET A 34 -0.18 -4.66 -11.71
C MET A 34 -1.61 -5.04 -11.29
N ARG A 35 -2.48 -5.46 -12.19
CA ARG A 35 -3.83 -5.91 -11.81
C ARG A 35 -3.77 -7.21 -11.01
N MET A 36 -4.59 -7.30 -9.96
CA MET A 36 -4.87 -8.54 -9.24
C MET A 36 -6.01 -9.30 -9.92
N ASP A 37 -7.04 -8.59 -10.37
CA ASP A 37 -8.14 -9.12 -11.17
C ASP A 37 -7.96 -8.70 -12.64
N GLN A 38 -7.71 -9.69 -13.51
CA GLN A 38 -7.51 -9.45 -14.95
C GLN A 38 -8.75 -8.94 -15.70
N ARG A 39 -9.95 -9.02 -15.06
CA ARG A 39 -11.20 -8.52 -15.64
C ARG A 39 -11.32 -6.99 -15.56
N GLN A 40 -10.60 -6.36 -14.61
CA GLN A 40 -10.63 -4.89 -14.52
C GLN A 40 -9.87 -4.24 -15.66
N THR A 41 -10.30 -3.04 -16.06
CA THR A 41 -9.72 -2.29 -17.20
C THR A 41 -8.53 -1.43 -16.79
N LEU A 42 -8.52 -0.90 -15.56
CA LEU A 42 -7.46 -0.02 -15.08
C LEU A 42 -6.18 -0.82 -14.82
N THR A 43 -5.11 -0.43 -15.51
CA THR A 43 -3.77 -1.00 -15.38
C THR A 43 -2.78 0.03 -14.82
N ALA A 44 -1.64 -0.42 -14.33
CA ALA A 44 -0.56 0.50 -13.97
C ALA A 44 -0.06 1.31 -15.18
N ARG A 45 -0.08 0.73 -16.38
CA ARG A 45 0.22 1.41 -17.64
C ARG A 45 -0.74 2.59 -17.89
N THR A 46 -2.04 2.37 -17.71
CA THR A 46 -3.06 3.43 -17.84
C THR A 46 -2.80 4.56 -16.83
N ILE A 47 -2.55 4.22 -15.55
CA ILE A 47 -2.25 5.20 -14.52
C ILE A 47 -1.05 6.08 -14.91
N VAL A 48 0.04 5.44 -15.31
CA VAL A 48 1.31 6.15 -15.61
C VAL A 48 1.21 7.00 -16.89
N ASN A 49 0.52 6.49 -17.92
CA ASN A 49 0.47 7.17 -19.22
C ASN A 49 -0.68 8.15 -19.39
N GLU A 50 -1.81 7.97 -18.68
CA GLU A 50 -3.03 8.75 -18.95
C GLU A 50 -3.41 9.72 -17.81
N TRP A 51 -3.08 9.40 -16.53
CA TRP A 51 -3.43 10.28 -15.42
C TRP A 51 -2.69 11.61 -15.51
N THR A 52 -3.36 12.68 -15.08
CA THR A 52 -2.75 14.02 -15.00
C THR A 52 -1.61 14.04 -13.99
N GLN A 53 -0.72 15.02 -14.12
CA GLN A 53 0.38 15.20 -13.14
C GLN A 53 -0.15 15.37 -11.71
N ALA A 54 -1.30 16.04 -11.55
CA ALA A 54 -1.93 16.25 -10.25
C ALA A 54 -2.48 14.95 -9.64
N GLU A 55 -3.05 14.06 -10.45
CA GLU A 55 -3.52 12.74 -10.01
C GLU A 55 -2.36 11.82 -9.64
N LEU A 56 -1.31 11.77 -10.47
CA LEU A 56 -0.08 11.03 -10.17
C LEU A 56 0.56 11.52 -8.87
N PHE A 57 0.67 12.85 -8.69
CA PHE A 57 1.20 13.43 -7.46
C PHE A 57 0.39 12.99 -6.25
N ARG A 58 -0.95 13.13 -6.29
CA ARG A 58 -1.82 12.71 -5.18
C ARG A 58 -1.67 11.21 -4.89
N CYS A 59 -1.70 10.38 -5.91
CA CYS A 59 -1.51 8.94 -5.78
C CYS A 59 -0.20 8.60 -5.06
N ILE A 60 0.93 9.14 -5.54
CA ILE A 60 2.27 8.83 -4.99
C ILE A 60 2.43 9.41 -3.58
N ARG A 61 1.89 10.60 -3.32
CA ARG A 61 1.91 11.24 -2.00
C ARG A 61 1.08 10.45 -0.99
N ASP A 62 -0.18 10.14 -1.34
CA ASP A 62 -1.17 9.63 -0.39
C ASP A 62 -1.04 8.11 -0.18
N TYR A 63 -0.74 7.34 -1.24
CA TYR A 63 -0.60 5.88 -1.17
C TYR A 63 0.86 5.42 -1.03
N GLY A 64 1.81 6.22 -1.50
CA GLY A 64 3.24 5.93 -1.36
C GLY A 64 3.88 6.57 -0.14
N GLU A 65 3.25 7.59 0.45
CA GLU A 65 3.85 8.43 1.49
C GLU A 65 5.27 8.90 1.08
N ASP A 66 5.45 9.21 -0.22
CA ASP A 66 6.76 9.54 -0.80
C ASP A 66 7.01 11.05 -0.79
N LYS A 67 8.14 11.45 -0.21
CA LYS A 67 8.55 12.85 -0.12
C LYS A 67 8.84 13.49 -1.48
N PHE A 68 9.19 12.67 -2.47
CA PHE A 68 9.54 13.11 -3.81
C PHE A 68 8.38 13.01 -4.80
N ALA A 69 7.14 12.77 -4.31
CA ALA A 69 5.96 12.54 -5.12
C ALA A 69 5.77 13.59 -6.23
N GLN A 70 5.96 14.87 -5.92
CA GLN A 70 5.84 15.96 -6.88
C GLN A 70 6.86 15.85 -8.02
N ASN A 71 8.11 15.57 -7.68
CA ASN A 71 9.18 15.45 -8.68
C ASN A 71 9.04 14.18 -9.50
N ILE A 72 8.63 13.07 -8.87
CA ILE A 72 8.37 11.80 -9.55
C ILE A 72 7.23 11.98 -10.57
N ALA A 73 6.11 12.57 -10.18
CA ALA A 73 4.98 12.83 -11.08
C ALA A 73 5.40 13.69 -12.29
N LYS A 74 6.19 14.76 -12.06
CA LYS A 74 6.74 15.60 -13.13
C LYS A 74 7.61 14.82 -14.11
N HIS A 75 8.50 13.94 -13.60
CA HIS A 75 9.38 13.14 -14.45
C HIS A 75 8.62 12.08 -15.25
N ILE A 76 7.58 11.47 -14.66
CA ILE A 76 6.71 10.53 -15.36
C ILE A 76 6.02 11.23 -16.55
N VAL A 77 5.41 12.40 -16.31
CA VAL A 77 4.74 13.16 -17.38
C VAL A 77 5.72 13.55 -18.47
N ALA A 78 6.87 14.13 -18.14
CA ALA A 78 7.89 14.52 -19.10
C ALA A 78 8.48 13.33 -19.89
N ALA A 79 8.53 12.14 -19.30
CA ALA A 79 9.00 10.94 -19.97
C ALA A 79 7.97 10.40 -20.98
N ARG A 80 6.70 10.31 -20.58
CA ARG A 80 5.64 9.77 -21.45
C ARG A 80 5.31 10.66 -22.64
N GLU A 81 5.54 11.99 -22.55
CA GLU A 81 5.43 12.92 -23.68
C GLU A 81 6.40 12.57 -24.83
N LYS A 82 7.53 11.93 -24.52
CA LYS A 82 8.51 11.49 -25.52
C LYS A 82 8.20 10.10 -26.06
N LYS A 83 7.82 9.18 -25.17
CA LYS A 83 7.50 7.79 -25.48
C LYS A 83 6.62 7.20 -24.37
N PRO A 84 5.53 6.47 -24.68
CA PRO A 84 4.76 5.74 -23.67
C PRO A 84 5.64 4.83 -22.80
N ILE A 85 5.34 4.77 -21.52
CA ILE A 85 6.05 3.95 -20.53
C ILE A 85 5.36 2.58 -20.50
N GLU A 86 6.06 1.54 -20.98
CA GLU A 86 5.49 0.21 -21.20
C GLU A 86 5.93 -0.80 -20.15
N THR A 87 7.11 -0.60 -19.56
CA THR A 87 7.73 -1.59 -18.68
C THR A 87 8.03 -1.05 -17.29
N THR A 88 8.10 -1.98 -16.34
CA THR A 88 8.53 -1.68 -14.96
C THR A 88 9.95 -1.15 -14.91
N GLY A 89 10.83 -1.57 -15.83
CA GLY A 89 12.20 -1.08 -15.94
C GLY A 89 12.25 0.39 -16.34
N GLU A 90 11.52 0.79 -17.39
CA GLU A 90 11.43 2.20 -17.80
C GLU A 90 10.92 3.08 -16.66
N LEU A 91 9.86 2.66 -15.96
CA LEU A 91 9.32 3.38 -14.82
C LEU A 91 10.34 3.49 -13.66
N ASN A 92 11.10 2.44 -13.39
CA ASN A 92 12.15 2.45 -12.37
C ASN A 92 13.22 3.49 -12.65
N GLU A 93 13.70 3.59 -13.89
CA GLU A 93 14.73 4.56 -14.28
C GLU A 93 14.19 6.00 -14.15
N ILE A 94 12.95 6.24 -14.54
CA ILE A 94 12.29 7.54 -14.41
C ILE A 94 12.20 7.96 -12.92
N ILE A 95 11.73 7.06 -12.05
CA ILE A 95 11.63 7.32 -10.62
C ILE A 95 13.02 7.57 -10.03
N ARG A 96 14.01 6.77 -10.42
CA ARG A 96 15.37 6.90 -9.95
C ARG A 96 15.97 8.25 -10.35
N ALA A 97 15.72 8.72 -11.57
CA ALA A 97 16.15 10.04 -12.03
C ALA A 97 15.50 11.19 -11.24
N ALA A 98 14.25 11.02 -10.81
CA ALA A 98 13.52 12.01 -10.05
C ALA A 98 14.00 12.17 -8.59
N ILE A 99 14.71 11.18 -8.03
CA ILE A 99 15.18 11.20 -6.64
C ILE A 99 16.65 11.61 -6.57
N PRO A 100 17.03 12.57 -5.70
CA PRO A 100 18.44 12.98 -5.54
C PRO A 100 19.35 11.81 -5.16
N ALA A 101 20.56 11.76 -5.73
CA ALA A 101 21.51 10.64 -5.55
C ALA A 101 21.79 10.29 -4.09
N LYS A 102 21.99 11.29 -3.23
CA LYS A 102 22.22 11.12 -1.78
C LYS A 102 21.07 10.42 -1.04
N MET A 103 19.85 10.43 -1.61
CA MET A 103 18.66 9.84 -1.00
C MET A 103 18.32 8.46 -1.55
N ARG A 104 18.92 8.08 -2.69
CA ARG A 104 18.66 6.75 -3.33
C ARG A 104 19.22 5.60 -2.50
N GLU A 105 20.29 5.82 -1.76
CA GLU A 105 20.97 4.79 -0.96
C GLU A 105 20.37 4.63 0.45
N LYS A 106 19.65 5.65 0.94
CA LYS A 106 19.04 5.64 2.27
C LYS A 106 17.61 5.10 2.22
N GLY A 107 17.40 3.89 2.72
CA GLY A 107 16.04 3.39 2.96
C GLY A 107 15.46 2.38 2.00
N GLY A 108 16.29 1.62 1.27
CA GLY A 108 15.87 0.55 0.37
C GLY A 108 15.66 1.00 -1.07
N HIS A 109 14.96 0.20 -1.87
CA HIS A 109 14.79 0.50 -3.29
C HIS A 109 13.97 1.78 -3.51
N PRO A 110 14.50 2.78 -4.24
CA PRO A 110 13.90 4.11 -4.37
C PRO A 110 12.47 4.08 -4.94
N SER A 111 12.18 3.16 -5.85
CA SER A 111 10.87 3.07 -6.50
C SER A 111 9.81 2.31 -5.67
N LYS A 112 10.17 1.72 -4.52
CA LYS A 112 9.27 0.87 -3.72
C LYS A 112 7.96 1.57 -3.40
N ARG A 113 8.02 2.83 -2.95
CA ARG A 113 6.85 3.61 -2.54
C ARG A 113 5.96 3.98 -3.72
N THR A 114 6.54 4.37 -4.82
CA THR A 114 5.80 4.69 -6.05
C THR A 114 5.11 3.46 -6.62
N PHE A 115 5.79 2.30 -6.68
CA PHE A 115 5.17 1.05 -7.12
C PHE A 115 4.04 0.60 -6.18
N GLN A 116 4.21 0.76 -4.87
CA GLN A 116 3.15 0.52 -3.89
C GLN A 116 1.95 1.44 -4.16
N ALA A 117 2.18 2.73 -4.39
CA ALA A 117 1.11 3.70 -4.65
C ALA A 117 0.30 3.33 -5.90
N ILE A 118 0.98 3.04 -7.01
CA ILE A 118 0.34 2.66 -8.28
C ILE A 118 -0.44 1.34 -8.10
N ARG A 119 0.11 0.35 -7.38
CA ARG A 119 -0.58 -0.93 -7.11
C ARG A 119 -1.86 -0.71 -6.32
N ILE A 120 -1.79 0.06 -5.24
CA ILE A 120 -2.94 0.41 -4.40
C ILE A 120 -4.02 1.09 -5.24
N ALA A 121 -3.64 2.07 -6.07
CA ALA A 121 -4.56 2.78 -6.94
C ALA A 121 -5.18 1.85 -8.00
N CYS A 122 -4.35 1.04 -8.67
CA CYS A 122 -4.79 0.09 -9.71
C CYS A 122 -5.83 -0.90 -9.16
N ASN A 123 -5.62 -1.43 -7.96
CA ASN A 123 -6.47 -2.49 -7.39
C ASN A 123 -7.49 -1.97 -6.37
N ARG A 124 -7.54 -0.65 -6.12
CA ARG A 124 -8.44 -0.03 -5.12
C ARG A 124 -8.32 -0.69 -3.73
N GLU A 125 -7.10 -1.14 -3.36
CA GLU A 125 -6.86 -2.00 -2.20
C GLU A 125 -7.39 -1.40 -0.90
N LEU A 126 -7.17 -0.11 -0.66
CA LEU A 126 -7.61 0.56 0.56
C LEU A 126 -9.12 0.74 0.63
N GLU A 127 -9.76 1.02 -0.52
CA GLU A 127 -11.21 1.16 -0.60
C GLU A 127 -11.92 -0.18 -0.35
N VAL A 128 -11.42 -1.26 -0.95
CA VAL A 128 -11.94 -2.62 -0.71
C VAL A 128 -11.81 -3.00 0.75
N LEU A 129 -10.63 -2.72 1.37
CA LEU A 129 -10.42 -2.99 2.79
C LEU A 129 -11.41 -2.19 3.65
N GLU A 130 -11.54 -0.89 3.41
CA GLU A 130 -12.40 -0.02 4.20
C GLU A 130 -13.87 -0.44 4.13
N ASN A 131 -14.36 -0.75 2.93
CA ASN A 131 -15.74 -1.15 2.70
C ASN A 131 -16.08 -2.54 3.26
N SER A 132 -15.10 -3.43 3.39
CA SER A 132 -15.34 -4.81 3.85
C SER A 132 -15.31 -4.97 5.37
N LEU A 133 -14.60 -4.12 6.12
CA LEU A 133 -14.40 -4.30 7.56
C LEU A 133 -15.69 -4.30 8.37
N ASP A 134 -16.61 -3.37 8.10
CA ASP A 134 -17.88 -3.28 8.81
C ASP A 134 -18.76 -4.49 8.52
N SER A 135 -18.73 -5.01 7.29
CA SER A 135 -19.42 -6.25 6.90
C SER A 135 -18.86 -7.46 7.63
N PHE A 136 -17.54 -7.59 7.73
CA PHE A 136 -16.90 -8.67 8.49
C PHE A 136 -17.27 -8.65 9.98
N ILE A 137 -17.26 -7.45 10.60
CA ILE A 137 -17.71 -7.28 12.00
C ILE A 137 -19.17 -7.68 12.13
N GLY A 138 -20.02 -7.31 11.17
CA GLY A 138 -21.44 -7.68 11.16
C GLY A 138 -21.69 -9.18 11.16
N LEU A 139 -20.87 -9.93 10.42
CA LEU A 139 -20.98 -11.40 10.26
C LEU A 139 -20.43 -12.21 11.45
N LEU A 140 -19.69 -11.58 12.38
CA LEU A 140 -19.19 -12.30 13.55
C LEU A 140 -20.32 -12.76 14.46
N ALA A 141 -20.21 -13.97 14.99
CA ALA A 141 -21.03 -14.41 16.10
C ALA A 141 -20.72 -13.59 17.38
N PRO A 142 -21.66 -13.50 18.35
CA PRO A 142 -21.39 -12.89 19.65
C PRO A 142 -20.15 -13.50 20.31
N GLY A 143 -19.20 -12.66 20.74
CA GLY A 143 -17.90 -13.08 21.29
C GLY A 143 -16.87 -13.51 20.22
N GLY A 144 -17.24 -13.52 18.93
CA GLY A 144 -16.33 -13.82 17.83
C GLY A 144 -15.28 -12.72 17.64
N ARG A 145 -14.10 -13.10 17.10
CA ARG A 145 -12.99 -12.19 16.91
C ARG A 145 -12.60 -12.00 15.44
N LEU A 146 -12.42 -10.75 15.03
CA LEU A 146 -11.82 -10.37 13.77
C LEU A 146 -10.34 -10.04 13.99
N CYS A 147 -9.47 -10.87 13.40
CA CYS A 147 -8.02 -10.67 13.43
C CYS A 147 -7.55 -10.20 12.05
N VAL A 148 -6.93 -9.02 11.97
CA VAL A 148 -6.46 -8.44 10.72
C VAL A 148 -4.97 -8.19 10.80
N ILE A 149 -4.21 -8.75 9.83
CA ILE A 149 -2.79 -8.48 9.66
C ILE A 149 -2.62 -7.49 8.51
N THR A 150 -1.92 -6.40 8.77
CA THR A 150 -1.59 -5.35 7.80
C THR A 150 -0.08 -5.25 7.59
N PHE A 151 0.36 -4.82 6.42
CA PHE A 151 1.78 -4.74 6.07
C PHE A 151 2.29 -3.33 5.78
N HIS A 152 1.41 -2.34 5.75
CA HIS A 152 1.80 -0.92 5.64
C HIS A 152 0.92 0.00 6.49
N SER A 153 1.39 1.25 6.66
CA SER A 153 0.81 2.26 7.53
C SER A 153 -0.64 2.61 7.20
N LEU A 154 -0.99 2.64 5.91
CA LEU A 154 -2.32 3.02 5.45
C LEU A 154 -3.36 1.96 5.80
N GLU A 155 -3.07 0.67 5.54
CA GLU A 155 -3.93 -0.44 5.95
C GLU A 155 -4.15 -0.42 7.47
N ASP A 156 -3.07 -0.31 8.26
CA ASP A 156 -3.14 -0.28 9.72
C ASP A 156 -4.00 0.88 10.23
N ARG A 157 -3.93 2.04 9.57
CA ARG A 157 -4.74 3.21 9.88
C ARG A 157 -6.24 2.96 9.63
N ILE A 158 -6.58 2.34 8.49
CA ILE A 158 -7.96 1.99 8.13
C ILE A 158 -8.54 1.00 9.14
N VAL A 159 -7.85 -0.11 9.41
CA VAL A 159 -8.29 -1.13 10.37
C VAL A 159 -8.46 -0.54 11.76
N LYS A 160 -7.47 0.24 12.24
CA LYS A 160 -7.56 0.93 13.53
C LYS A 160 -8.77 1.84 13.63
N ASN A 161 -9.03 2.62 12.61
CA ASN A 161 -10.15 3.56 12.59
C ASN A 161 -11.50 2.83 12.51
N ALA A 162 -11.61 1.79 11.69
CA ALA A 162 -12.82 0.97 11.60
C ALA A 162 -13.13 0.29 12.94
N PHE A 163 -12.15 -0.32 13.59
CA PHE A 163 -12.34 -0.95 14.90
C PHE A 163 -12.77 0.06 15.97
N ARG A 164 -12.15 1.25 16.01
CA ARG A 164 -12.54 2.33 16.92
C ARG A 164 -13.95 2.84 16.67
N ARG A 165 -14.33 3.01 15.39
CA ARG A 165 -15.68 3.43 15.00
C ARG A 165 -16.73 2.41 15.45
N ASN A 166 -16.44 1.12 15.35
CA ASN A 166 -17.33 0.05 15.78
C ASN A 166 -17.36 -0.13 17.31
N GLU A 167 -16.27 0.17 18.03
CA GLU A 167 -16.26 0.21 19.48
C GLU A 167 -17.02 1.43 20.02
N ASN A 168 -16.78 2.60 19.44
CA ASN A 168 -17.39 3.88 19.84
C ASN A 168 -18.08 4.54 18.65
N PRO A 169 -19.27 4.09 18.25
CA PRO A 169 -19.95 4.57 17.03
C PRO A 169 -20.64 5.93 17.21
N CYS A 170 -20.60 6.50 18.42
CA CYS A 170 -21.24 7.78 18.71
C CYS A 170 -20.68 8.90 17.82
N THR A 171 -21.58 9.67 17.22
CA THR A 171 -21.28 10.84 16.39
C THR A 171 -21.84 12.15 16.95
N CYS A 172 -22.32 12.14 18.20
CA CYS A 172 -22.79 13.34 18.87
C CYS A 172 -21.61 14.29 19.15
N PRO A 173 -21.85 15.61 19.15
CA PRO A 173 -20.89 16.58 19.65
C PRO A 173 -20.52 16.25 21.10
N THR A 174 -19.24 16.46 21.46
CA THR A 174 -18.72 16.17 22.81
C THR A 174 -19.38 17.02 23.91
N GLU A 175 -20.00 18.12 23.54
CA GLU A 175 -20.71 19.07 24.43
C GLU A 175 -22.10 18.54 24.87
N PHE A 176 -22.61 17.51 24.21
CA PHE A 176 -23.93 16.97 24.57
C PHE A 176 -23.81 16.12 25.83
N PRO A 177 -24.62 16.41 26.87
CA PRO A 177 -24.58 15.68 28.13
C PRO A 177 -25.06 14.22 28.01
N VAL A 178 -25.87 13.92 26.99
CA VAL A 178 -26.42 12.58 26.70
C VAL A 178 -26.32 12.29 25.22
N CYS A 179 -25.94 11.06 24.89
CA CYS A 179 -25.90 10.59 23.51
C CYS A 179 -27.32 10.45 22.92
N VAL A 180 -27.60 11.17 21.82
CA VAL A 180 -28.90 11.16 21.12
C VAL A 180 -28.86 10.42 19.79
N CYS A 181 -27.69 9.95 19.32
CA CYS A 181 -27.55 9.31 17.99
C CYS A 181 -28.08 7.86 17.95
N GLY A 182 -28.37 7.24 19.10
CA GLY A 182 -28.88 5.86 19.19
C GLY A 182 -27.92 4.76 18.74
N LYS A 183 -26.70 5.09 18.30
CA LYS A 183 -25.71 4.12 17.83
C LYS A 183 -25.15 3.33 19.01
N LYS A 184 -25.12 2.00 18.86
CA LYS A 184 -24.62 1.07 19.89
C LYS A 184 -23.26 0.51 19.45
N SER A 185 -22.38 0.29 20.45
CA SER A 185 -21.11 -0.42 20.24
C SER A 185 -21.39 -1.81 19.66
N GLN A 186 -20.59 -2.21 18.67
CA GLN A 186 -20.64 -3.55 18.11
C GLN A 186 -19.65 -4.52 18.78
N GLY A 187 -18.73 -4.00 19.62
CA GLY A 187 -17.71 -4.81 20.28
C GLY A 187 -16.58 -4.00 20.89
N THR A 188 -15.48 -4.65 21.15
CA THR A 188 -14.34 -4.09 21.85
C THR A 188 -13.05 -4.28 21.06
N VAL A 189 -12.20 -3.26 21.04
CA VAL A 189 -10.84 -3.32 20.46
C VAL A 189 -9.91 -4.01 21.47
N ILE A 190 -9.55 -5.26 21.21
CA ILE A 190 -8.65 -6.04 22.08
C ILE A 190 -7.23 -5.49 22.00
N THR A 191 -6.75 -5.11 20.82
CA THR A 191 -5.40 -4.60 20.61
C THR A 191 -5.40 -3.09 20.39
N ARG A 192 -5.30 -2.30 21.47
CA ARG A 192 -5.15 -0.83 21.35
C ARG A 192 -3.86 -0.43 20.64
N LYS A 193 -2.76 -1.15 20.92
CA LYS A 193 -1.51 -1.12 20.14
C LYS A 193 -1.46 -2.38 19.27
N PRO A 194 -0.96 -2.32 18.03
CA PRO A 194 -0.84 -3.52 17.20
C PRO A 194 0.16 -4.49 17.82
N ILE A 195 -0.09 -5.79 17.66
CA ILE A 195 0.89 -6.81 17.97
C ILE A 195 1.87 -6.86 16.79
N LEU A 196 3.16 -6.79 17.10
CA LEU A 196 4.26 -6.85 16.13
C LEU A 196 4.86 -8.25 16.12
N PRO A 197 5.50 -8.66 15.02
CA PRO A 197 6.19 -9.95 14.95
C PRO A 197 7.33 -10.00 15.97
N THR A 198 7.62 -11.19 16.48
CA THR A 198 8.76 -11.44 17.35
C THR A 198 10.08 -11.35 16.56
N GLN A 199 11.19 -11.19 17.26
CA GLN A 199 12.52 -11.21 16.65
C GLN A 199 12.77 -12.52 15.92
N GLU A 200 12.40 -13.65 16.53
CA GLU A 200 12.51 -14.98 15.96
C GLU A 200 11.72 -15.13 14.65
N GLU A 201 10.46 -14.63 14.62
CA GLU A 201 9.67 -14.64 13.40
C GLU A 201 10.32 -13.79 12.30
N MET A 202 10.87 -12.63 12.63
CA MET A 202 11.54 -11.76 11.65
C MET A 202 12.81 -12.38 11.07
N GLU A 203 13.51 -13.21 11.83
CA GLU A 203 14.69 -13.95 11.38
C GLU A 203 14.32 -15.09 10.43
N HIS A 204 13.28 -15.86 10.75
CA HIS A 204 12.79 -16.94 9.90
C HIS A 204 11.99 -16.44 8.69
N ASN A 205 11.27 -15.33 8.83
CA ASN A 205 10.42 -14.77 7.80
C ASN A 205 10.62 -13.26 7.69
N SER A 206 11.59 -12.84 6.93
CA SER A 206 11.91 -11.41 6.72
C SER A 206 10.73 -10.57 6.18
N ARG A 207 9.66 -11.20 5.66
CA ARG A 207 8.45 -10.52 5.19
C ARG A 207 7.56 -10.07 6.33
N SER A 208 7.65 -10.70 7.51
CA SER A 208 6.87 -10.34 8.69
C SER A 208 7.26 -8.98 9.28
N LYS A 209 8.45 -8.46 8.96
CA LYS A 209 9.04 -7.24 9.54
C LYS A 209 8.11 -6.02 9.57
N SER A 210 7.19 -5.89 8.62
CA SER A 210 6.22 -4.79 8.56
C SER A 210 4.81 -5.20 9.00
N ALA A 211 4.61 -6.45 9.42
CA ALA A 211 3.32 -6.96 9.83
C ALA A 211 2.84 -6.31 11.14
N LYS A 212 1.54 -6.04 11.20
CA LYS A 212 0.85 -5.53 12.39
C LYS A 212 -0.47 -6.26 12.53
N LEU A 213 -0.66 -6.95 13.65
CA LEU A 213 -1.91 -7.65 13.95
C LEU A 213 -2.80 -6.76 14.82
N ARG A 214 -4.07 -6.61 14.42
CA ARG A 214 -5.14 -6.00 15.21
C ARG A 214 -6.29 -6.96 15.40
N ILE A 215 -6.91 -6.89 16.59
CA ILE A 215 -7.98 -7.78 17.01
C ILE A 215 -9.15 -6.95 17.53
N PHE A 216 -10.34 -7.27 17.03
CA PHE A 216 -11.64 -6.77 17.50
C PHE A 216 -12.50 -7.95 17.93
N GLU A 217 -13.21 -7.82 19.05
CA GLU A 217 -14.15 -8.84 19.55
C GLU A 217 -15.56 -8.29 19.50
N LYS A 218 -16.48 -9.03 18.91
CA LYS A 218 -17.91 -8.72 18.86
C LYS A 218 -18.52 -8.78 20.26
N SER A 219 -19.41 -7.84 20.60
CA SER A 219 -20.20 -7.90 21.84
C SER A 219 -21.01 -9.19 21.94
N LYS A 220 -21.17 -9.68 23.18
CA LYS A 220 -22.02 -10.83 23.48
C LYS A 220 -23.50 -10.51 23.30
#